data_216ade0c3c9227cf17ce00491ca0d27f
#
_entry.id   216ade0c3c9227cf17ce00491ca0d27f
#
_cell.length_a   1.000
_cell.length_b   1.000
_cell.length_c   1.000
_cell.angle_alpha   90.00
_cell.angle_beta   90.00
_cell.angle_gamma   90.00
#
_symmetry.space_group_name_H-M   'P 1'
#
loop_
_entity.id
_entity.type
_entity.pdbx_description
1 polymer ?
#
loop_
_entity_poly.entity_id
_entity_poly.type
_entity_poly.pdbx_seq_one_letter_code
_entity_poly.pdbx_strand_id
1 'polypeptide(L)'
;TILMPPTDIPGVGRFAMIADPQGVPCYVMRGAVDAVSTAFAPDTPGHCQWNELATADQQAALAFYGGRFGWQPGDAVDMGELGDYRFLVQRGTTIGAVMNAPPGGPPPTWTFYFGVPDIDRAAQAIVSGGGTVHHGPAQVPGGSRIVVASDPQGASFGLVAPPATG
;
A
#
# COMPACT_ATOMS: atom_id res chain seq x y z
N THR A 1 -4.00 -18.62 -3.24
CA THR A 1 -3.53 -19.70 -2.34
C THR A 1 -3.74 -19.31 -0.89
N ILE A 2 -4.07 -20.26 -0.01
CA ILE A 2 -4.10 -20.03 1.45
C ILE A 2 -2.70 -20.34 1.98
N LEU A 3 -2.05 -19.34 2.59
CA LEU A 3 -0.73 -19.45 3.21
C LEU A 3 -0.83 -19.81 4.69
N MET A 4 -1.84 -19.24 5.37
CA MET A 4 -2.20 -19.58 6.75
C MET A 4 -3.72 -19.73 6.83
N PRO A 5 -4.23 -20.86 7.36
CA PRO A 5 -5.67 -21.10 7.43
C PRO A 5 -6.37 -20.08 8.36
N PRO A 6 -7.71 -19.93 8.20
CA PRO A 6 -8.49 -19.07 9.07
C PRO A 6 -8.31 -19.44 10.54
N THR A 7 -7.80 -18.47 11.32
CA THR A 7 -7.43 -18.64 12.73
C THR A 7 -8.13 -17.56 13.57
N ASP A 8 -8.66 -17.95 14.71
CA ASP A 8 -9.33 -17.03 15.64
C ASP A 8 -8.31 -16.38 16.58
N ILE A 9 -8.44 -15.06 16.75
CA ILE A 9 -7.76 -14.29 17.80
C ILE A 9 -8.85 -13.91 18.83
N PRO A 10 -8.84 -14.51 20.02
CA PRO A 10 -9.87 -14.25 21.03
C PRO A 10 -10.05 -12.75 21.31
N GLY A 11 -11.28 -12.27 21.27
CA GLY A 11 -11.63 -10.88 21.49
C GLY A 11 -11.26 -9.89 20.37
N VAL A 12 -10.57 -10.34 19.31
CA VAL A 12 -10.11 -9.48 18.20
C VAL A 12 -10.82 -9.82 16.91
N GLY A 13 -10.83 -11.09 16.50
CA GLY A 13 -11.46 -11.50 15.25
C GLY A 13 -10.90 -12.79 14.69
N ARG A 14 -11.21 -13.04 13.42
CA ARG A 14 -10.75 -14.19 12.64
C ARG A 14 -9.98 -13.69 11.43
N PHE A 15 -8.80 -14.23 11.19
CA PHE A 15 -7.95 -13.81 10.07
C PHE A 15 -7.36 -15.03 9.33
N ALA A 16 -6.91 -14.79 8.12
CA ALA A 16 -6.16 -15.74 7.33
C ALA A 16 -5.07 -15.00 6.53
N MET A 17 -4.01 -15.68 6.16
CA MET A 17 -3.03 -15.18 5.21
C MET A 17 -3.25 -15.86 3.87
N ILE A 18 -3.38 -15.09 2.82
CA ILE A 18 -3.58 -15.58 1.46
C ILE A 18 -2.50 -15.01 0.55
N ALA A 19 -2.25 -15.68 -0.57
CA ALA A 19 -1.55 -15.09 -1.71
C ALA A 19 -2.52 -14.94 -2.88
N ASP A 20 -2.41 -13.84 -3.60
CA ASP A 20 -3.12 -13.61 -4.85
C ASP A 20 -2.63 -14.55 -5.98
N PRO A 21 -3.17 -14.47 -7.22
CA PRO A 21 -2.71 -15.31 -8.33
C PRO A 21 -1.25 -15.11 -8.73
N GLN A 22 -0.67 -13.93 -8.43
CA GLN A 22 0.74 -13.60 -8.70
C GLN A 22 1.66 -13.93 -7.52
N GLY A 23 1.13 -14.50 -6.44
CA GLY A 23 1.89 -14.90 -5.26
C GLY A 23 2.05 -13.79 -4.20
N VAL A 24 1.41 -12.63 -4.37
CA VAL A 24 1.53 -11.52 -3.40
C VAL A 24 0.75 -11.84 -2.13
N PRO A 25 1.42 -11.90 -0.96
CA PRO A 25 0.74 -12.21 0.29
C PRO A 25 -0.06 -11.02 0.82
N CYS A 26 -1.22 -11.32 1.40
CA CYS A 26 -1.98 -10.35 2.18
C CYS A 26 -2.78 -11.05 3.29
N TYR A 27 -3.08 -10.31 4.35
CA TYR A 27 -3.99 -10.76 5.39
C TYR A 27 -5.41 -10.33 5.05
N VAL A 28 -6.35 -11.24 5.31
CA VAL A 28 -7.79 -10.96 5.31
C VAL A 28 -8.31 -11.17 6.72
N MET A 29 -9.15 -10.26 7.20
CA MET A 29 -9.61 -10.28 8.58
C MET A 29 -11.09 -9.90 8.69
N ARG A 30 -11.79 -10.58 9.60
CA ARG A 30 -13.10 -10.19 10.10
C ARG A 30 -12.97 -9.88 11.59
N GLY A 31 -13.31 -8.66 12.00
CA GLY A 31 -13.34 -8.27 13.42
C GLY A 31 -14.38 -9.04 14.22
N ALA A 32 -14.15 -9.20 15.51
CA ALA A 32 -15.08 -9.80 16.45
C ALA A 32 -16.31 -8.94 16.74
N VAL A 33 -16.21 -7.64 16.47
CA VAL A 33 -17.28 -6.65 16.63
C VAL A 33 -17.60 -5.99 15.30
N ASP A 34 -18.84 -5.53 15.15
CA ASP A 34 -19.27 -4.76 13.97
C ASP A 34 -18.81 -3.30 14.13
N ALA A 35 -17.54 -3.06 13.76
CA ALA A 35 -16.92 -1.74 13.81
C ALA A 35 -16.12 -1.49 12.53
N VAL A 36 -16.00 -0.22 12.16
CA VAL A 36 -15.16 0.20 11.03
C VAL A 36 -13.71 0.37 11.53
N SER A 37 -12.76 -0.25 10.82
CA SER A 37 -11.33 -0.06 11.11
C SER A 37 -10.91 1.38 10.81
N THR A 38 -10.12 1.96 11.72
CA THR A 38 -9.49 3.27 11.54
C THR A 38 -8.03 3.17 11.06
N ALA A 39 -7.54 1.96 10.76
CA ALA A 39 -6.17 1.75 10.32
C ALA A 39 -5.84 2.48 9.00
N PHE A 40 -6.82 2.57 8.10
CA PHE A 40 -6.73 3.38 6.88
C PHE A 40 -7.47 4.69 7.11
N ALA A 41 -6.73 5.81 7.05
CA ALA A 41 -7.27 7.16 7.21
C ALA A 41 -6.44 8.14 6.35
N PRO A 42 -6.91 8.50 5.12
CA PRO A 42 -6.13 9.23 4.12
C PRO A 42 -5.52 10.56 4.59
N ASP A 43 -6.19 11.23 5.52
CA ASP A 43 -5.79 12.58 5.96
C ASP A 43 -5.25 12.60 7.41
N THR A 44 -4.96 11.43 8.00
CA THR A 44 -4.55 11.34 9.40
C THR A 44 -3.10 10.88 9.52
N PRO A 45 -2.16 11.72 9.97
CA PRO A 45 -0.78 11.31 10.21
C PRO A 45 -0.70 10.10 11.16
N GLY A 46 0.27 9.21 10.90
CA GLY A 46 0.46 7.98 11.65
C GLY A 46 -0.43 6.82 11.21
N HIS A 47 -1.40 7.04 10.31
CA HIS A 47 -2.25 6.00 9.73
C HIS A 47 -1.76 5.63 8.33
N CYS A 48 -2.15 4.42 7.86
CA CYS A 48 -2.02 4.08 6.47
C CYS A 48 -2.91 5.01 5.64
N GLN A 49 -2.33 5.67 4.64
CA GLN A 49 -3.02 6.64 3.78
C GLN A 49 -3.09 6.18 2.33
N TRP A 50 -2.25 5.22 1.94
CA TRP A 50 -2.20 4.70 0.59
C TRP A 50 -1.73 3.25 0.57
N ASN A 51 -2.32 2.43 -0.31
CA ASN A 51 -1.94 1.04 -0.53
C ASN A 51 -1.53 0.87 -1.99
N GLU A 52 -0.30 0.49 -2.26
CA GLU A 52 0.23 0.35 -3.60
C GLU A 52 0.60 -1.11 -3.88
N LEU A 53 0.03 -1.67 -4.93
CA LEU A 53 0.41 -3.00 -5.42
C LEU A 53 1.26 -2.85 -6.68
N ALA A 54 2.51 -3.26 -6.60
CA ALA A 54 3.32 -3.57 -7.76
C ALA A 54 3.17 -5.07 -8.09
N THR A 55 2.74 -5.40 -9.30
CA THR A 55 2.40 -6.78 -9.68
C THR A 55 2.94 -7.14 -11.07
N ALA A 56 3.03 -8.42 -11.38
CA ALA A 56 3.45 -8.88 -12.70
C ALA A 56 2.35 -8.73 -13.77
N ASP A 57 1.08 -8.70 -13.36
CA ASP A 57 -0.10 -8.59 -14.22
C ASP A 57 -1.18 -7.74 -13.54
N GLN A 58 -1.22 -6.47 -13.90
CA GLN A 58 -2.17 -5.50 -13.33
C GLN A 58 -3.62 -5.92 -13.58
N GLN A 59 -3.94 -6.42 -14.77
CA GLN A 59 -5.33 -6.76 -15.12
C GLN A 59 -5.82 -7.97 -14.32
N ALA A 60 -4.98 -8.99 -14.18
CA ALA A 60 -5.31 -10.15 -13.34
C ALA A 60 -5.44 -9.77 -11.85
N ALA A 61 -4.60 -8.85 -11.35
CA ALA A 61 -4.71 -8.34 -9.99
C ALA A 61 -6.03 -7.57 -9.79
N LEU A 62 -6.38 -6.64 -10.68
CA LEU A 62 -7.65 -5.90 -10.63
C LEU A 62 -8.87 -6.83 -10.65
N ALA A 63 -8.86 -7.85 -11.51
CA ALA A 63 -9.92 -8.84 -11.56
C ALA A 63 -10.04 -9.65 -10.26
N PHE A 64 -8.91 -10.06 -9.67
CA PHE A 64 -8.88 -10.81 -8.42
C PHE A 64 -9.41 -9.97 -7.24
N TYR A 65 -8.84 -8.81 -7.00
CA TYR A 65 -9.20 -7.96 -5.87
C TYR A 65 -10.62 -7.38 -6.03
N GLY A 66 -11.02 -7.02 -7.25
CA GLY A 66 -12.38 -6.59 -7.58
C GLY A 66 -13.41 -7.68 -7.30
N GLY A 67 -13.15 -8.90 -7.75
CA GLY A 67 -14.05 -10.04 -7.56
C GLY A 67 -14.14 -10.56 -6.11
N ARG A 68 -13.14 -10.27 -5.26
CA ARG A 68 -13.08 -10.75 -3.87
C ARG A 68 -13.48 -9.71 -2.84
N PHE A 69 -13.12 -8.44 -3.07
CA PHE A 69 -13.32 -7.37 -2.10
C PHE A 69 -14.25 -6.26 -2.62
N GLY A 70 -14.71 -6.37 -3.87
CA GLY A 70 -15.56 -5.37 -4.50
C GLY A 70 -14.83 -4.06 -4.82
N TRP A 71 -13.49 -4.10 -4.88
CA TRP A 71 -12.71 -2.93 -5.25
C TRP A 71 -12.92 -2.64 -6.74
N GLN A 72 -13.02 -1.37 -7.08
CA GLN A 72 -13.26 -0.92 -8.45
C GLN A 72 -12.00 -0.22 -9.00
N PRO A 73 -11.66 -0.43 -10.27
CA PRO A 73 -10.66 0.40 -10.93
C PRO A 73 -11.20 1.84 -11.06
N GLY A 74 -10.42 2.80 -10.60
CA GLY A 74 -10.66 4.24 -10.79
C GLY A 74 -9.90 4.79 -11.99
N ASP A 75 -9.60 6.10 -11.95
CA ASP A 75 -8.76 6.77 -12.93
C ASP A 75 -7.34 6.19 -12.96
N ALA A 76 -6.57 6.57 -13.97
CA ALA A 76 -5.19 6.15 -14.11
C ALA A 76 -4.28 7.33 -14.41
N VAL A 77 -3.03 7.18 -14.01
CA VAL A 77 -1.91 8.02 -14.44
C VAL A 77 -1.03 7.20 -15.37
N ASP A 78 -0.74 7.74 -16.57
CA ASP A 78 0.18 7.10 -17.51
C ASP A 78 1.62 7.17 -16.97
N MET A 79 2.25 6.01 -16.80
CA MET A 79 3.63 5.86 -16.34
C MET A 79 4.59 5.46 -17.48
N GLY A 80 4.21 5.74 -18.73
CA GLY A 80 4.99 5.42 -19.92
C GLY A 80 5.18 3.92 -20.11
N GLU A 81 6.40 3.44 -20.17
CA GLU A 81 6.72 2.02 -20.40
C GLU A 81 6.19 1.07 -19.32
N LEU A 82 5.90 1.57 -18.12
CA LEU A 82 5.30 0.79 -17.04
C LEU A 82 3.77 0.65 -17.19
N GLY A 83 3.16 1.34 -18.17
CA GLY A 83 1.73 1.36 -18.37
C GLY A 83 1.01 2.25 -17.35
N ASP A 84 -0.22 1.92 -17.04
CA ASP A 84 -1.07 2.70 -16.15
C ASP A 84 -0.75 2.47 -14.66
N TYR A 85 -0.69 3.55 -13.90
CA TYR A 85 -0.85 3.55 -12.44
C TYR A 85 -2.34 3.67 -12.15
N ARG A 86 -3.04 2.55 -11.95
CA ARG A 86 -4.50 2.46 -11.87
C ARG A 86 -4.97 2.58 -10.44
N PHE A 87 -5.77 3.59 -10.14
CA PHE A 87 -6.33 3.78 -8.81
C PHE A 87 -7.30 2.65 -8.43
N LEU A 88 -7.33 2.33 -7.15
CA LEU A 88 -8.28 1.42 -6.52
C LEU A 88 -9.29 2.21 -5.71
N VAL A 89 -10.57 1.94 -5.95
CA VAL A 89 -11.68 2.61 -5.27
C VAL A 89 -12.50 1.58 -4.49
N GLN A 90 -12.78 1.87 -3.24
CA GLN A 90 -13.69 1.10 -2.39
C GLN A 90 -14.77 2.04 -1.84
N ARG A 91 -16.04 1.74 -2.13
CA ARG A 91 -17.21 2.52 -1.64
C ARG A 91 -17.05 4.03 -1.90
N GLY A 92 -16.54 4.41 -3.06
CA GLY A 92 -16.32 5.80 -3.46
C GLY A 92 -15.07 6.47 -2.89
N THR A 93 -14.27 5.76 -2.07
CA THR A 93 -13.00 6.25 -1.56
C THR A 93 -11.85 5.62 -2.33
N THR A 94 -10.92 6.43 -2.80
CA THR A 94 -9.65 5.93 -3.37
C THR A 94 -8.78 5.43 -2.22
N ILE A 95 -8.42 4.15 -2.28
CA ILE A 95 -7.68 3.47 -1.20
C ILE A 95 -6.23 3.17 -1.56
N GLY A 96 -5.86 3.36 -2.82
CA GLY A 96 -4.53 3.03 -3.30
C GLY A 96 -4.48 2.89 -4.81
N ALA A 97 -3.49 2.17 -5.33
CA ALA A 97 -3.35 1.89 -6.75
C ALA A 97 -2.70 0.53 -7.02
N VAL A 98 -2.82 0.10 -8.27
CA VAL A 98 -2.12 -1.08 -8.82
C VAL A 98 -1.30 -0.63 -10.02
N MET A 99 -0.07 -1.10 -10.12
CA MET A 99 0.81 -0.87 -11.27
C MET A 99 1.54 -2.16 -11.67
N ASN A 100 2.04 -2.21 -12.89
CA ASN A 100 2.97 -3.26 -13.25
C ASN A 100 4.33 -3.01 -12.58
N ALA A 101 4.93 -4.07 -12.05
CA ALA A 101 6.28 -4.01 -11.54
C ALA A 101 7.27 -3.73 -12.69
N PRO A 102 8.30 -2.90 -12.48
CA PRO A 102 9.31 -2.67 -13.51
C PRO A 102 10.06 -3.95 -13.84
N PRO A 103 10.43 -4.17 -15.12
CA PRO A 103 11.23 -5.31 -15.52
C PRO A 103 12.54 -5.39 -14.73
N GLY A 104 12.83 -6.57 -14.14
CA GLY A 104 14.03 -6.76 -13.30
C GLY A 104 13.97 -6.08 -11.93
N GLY A 105 12.83 -5.51 -11.57
CA GLY A 105 12.58 -4.90 -10.26
C GLY A 105 12.37 -5.92 -9.14
N PRO A 106 12.01 -5.46 -7.94
CA PRO A 106 11.70 -6.33 -6.81
C PRO A 106 10.48 -7.22 -7.12
N PRO A 107 10.34 -8.35 -6.41
CA PRO A 107 9.16 -9.20 -6.52
C PRO A 107 7.85 -8.43 -6.30
N PRO A 108 6.74 -8.89 -6.90
CA PRO A 108 5.41 -8.32 -6.66
C PRO A 108 5.12 -8.19 -5.18
N THR A 109 4.64 -7.01 -4.76
CA THR A 109 4.42 -6.71 -3.34
C THR A 109 3.39 -5.60 -3.13
N TRP A 110 2.76 -5.61 -1.96
CA TRP A 110 2.04 -4.46 -1.41
C TRP A 110 3.00 -3.56 -0.66
N THR A 111 2.97 -2.27 -0.97
CA THR A 111 3.62 -1.20 -0.18
C THR A 111 2.53 -0.37 0.49
N PHE A 112 2.65 -0.21 1.80
CA PHE A 112 1.73 0.60 2.61
C PHE A 112 2.42 1.92 2.94
N TYR A 113 1.76 3.03 2.59
CA TYR A 113 2.28 4.37 2.85
C TYR A 113 1.61 4.96 4.08
N PHE A 114 2.41 5.33 5.06
CA PHE A 114 1.95 5.96 6.29
C PHE A 114 2.11 7.48 6.21
N GLY A 115 1.09 8.19 6.66
CA GLY A 115 1.09 9.65 6.66
C GLY A 115 2.08 10.22 7.69
N VAL A 116 2.90 11.18 7.24
CA VAL A 116 3.80 11.94 8.11
C VAL A 116 3.62 13.45 7.87
N PRO A 117 3.79 14.29 8.89
CA PRO A 117 3.66 15.74 8.72
C PRO A 117 4.84 16.37 7.97
N ASP A 118 6.03 15.76 8.04
CA ASP A 118 7.28 16.27 7.45
C ASP A 118 8.07 15.10 6.87
N ILE A 119 8.13 15.04 5.55
CA ILE A 119 8.77 13.93 4.82
C ILE A 119 10.30 13.96 4.93
N ASP A 120 10.90 15.15 4.97
CA ASP A 120 12.35 15.30 5.02
C ASP A 120 12.88 14.89 6.40
N ARG A 121 12.20 15.32 7.45
CA ARG A 121 12.48 14.89 8.83
C ARG A 121 12.27 13.38 9.00
N ALA A 122 11.22 12.84 8.41
CA ALA A 122 10.95 11.39 8.47
C ALA A 122 12.03 10.58 7.74
N ALA A 123 12.48 11.02 6.56
CA ALA A 123 13.58 10.39 5.84
C ALA A 123 14.90 10.40 6.66
N GLN A 124 15.22 11.52 7.30
CA GLN A 124 16.37 11.60 8.21
C GLN A 124 16.25 10.65 9.40
N ALA A 125 15.04 10.54 9.99
CA ALA A 125 14.80 9.63 11.11
C ALA A 125 14.96 8.17 10.71
N ILE A 126 14.54 7.77 9.49
CA ILE A 126 14.75 6.41 8.96
C ILE A 126 16.25 6.10 8.93
N VAL A 127 17.06 6.96 8.31
CA VAL A 127 18.51 6.75 8.18
C VAL A 127 19.18 6.73 9.56
N SER A 128 18.84 7.67 10.43
CA SER A 128 19.39 7.74 11.80
C SER A 128 19.00 6.52 12.64
N GLY A 129 17.85 5.91 12.37
CA GLY A 129 17.38 4.70 13.02
C GLY A 129 17.95 3.40 12.42
N GLY A 130 18.85 3.48 11.43
CA GLY A 130 19.47 2.32 10.79
C GLY A 130 18.65 1.72 9.64
N GLY A 131 17.57 2.36 9.22
CA GLY A 131 16.81 2.00 8.03
C GLY A 131 17.46 2.55 6.75
N THR A 132 16.90 2.17 5.61
CA THR A 132 17.40 2.60 4.29
C THR A 132 16.30 3.27 3.50
N VAL A 133 16.59 4.46 2.96
CA VAL A 133 15.72 5.14 1.98
C VAL A 133 16.09 4.63 0.58
N HIS A 134 15.14 4.03 -0.13
CA HIS A 134 15.32 3.48 -1.47
C HIS A 134 14.90 4.48 -2.55
N HIS A 135 13.86 5.30 -2.28
CA HIS A 135 13.37 6.31 -3.21
C HIS A 135 12.82 7.52 -2.45
N GLY A 136 13.04 8.68 -3.00
CA GLY A 136 12.57 9.97 -2.45
C GLY A 136 13.55 10.63 -1.46
N PRO A 137 13.09 11.69 -0.79
CA PRO A 137 11.79 12.37 -0.91
C PRO A 137 11.52 12.88 -2.34
N ALA A 138 10.41 12.47 -2.92
CA ALA A 138 10.02 12.84 -4.29
C ALA A 138 8.56 13.31 -4.32
N GLN A 139 8.28 14.29 -5.19
CA GLN A 139 6.92 14.76 -5.41
C GLN A 139 6.20 13.83 -6.41
N VAL A 140 4.95 13.51 -6.13
CA VAL A 140 4.08 12.73 -7.01
C VAL A 140 2.97 13.62 -7.59
N PRO A 141 2.28 13.18 -8.66
CA PRO A 141 1.09 13.87 -9.16
C PRO A 141 0.10 14.14 -8.03
N GLY A 142 -0.45 15.37 -7.99
CA GLY A 142 -1.29 15.84 -6.86
C GLY A 142 -0.52 16.60 -5.79
N GLY A 143 0.83 16.69 -5.89
CA GLY A 143 1.67 17.54 -5.06
C GLY A 143 2.18 16.90 -3.78
N SER A 144 1.64 15.78 -3.33
CA SER A 144 2.14 15.02 -2.18
C SER A 144 3.58 14.59 -2.38
N ARG A 145 4.33 14.42 -1.29
CA ARG A 145 5.71 13.93 -1.32
C ARG A 145 5.79 12.54 -0.69
N ILE A 146 6.58 11.67 -1.28
CA ILE A 146 6.72 10.28 -0.83
C ILE A 146 8.18 9.89 -0.55
N VAL A 147 8.30 8.88 0.29
CA VAL A 147 9.55 8.11 0.50
C VAL A 147 9.19 6.63 0.46
N VAL A 148 10.01 5.82 -0.21
CA VAL A 148 10.00 4.35 -0.09
C VAL A 148 11.26 3.93 0.66
N ALA A 149 11.10 3.12 1.68
CA ALA A 149 12.19 2.76 2.59
C ALA A 149 12.05 1.34 3.12
N SER A 150 13.08 0.87 3.80
CA SER A 150 13.02 -0.30 4.66
C SER A 150 13.54 0.00 6.06
N ASP A 151 13.02 -0.72 7.03
CA ASP A 151 13.51 -0.69 8.40
C ASP A 151 14.85 -1.44 8.54
N PRO A 152 15.51 -1.42 9.72
CA PRO A 152 16.78 -2.14 9.93
C PRO A 152 16.68 -3.67 9.76
N GLN A 153 15.49 -4.26 9.79
CA GLN A 153 15.25 -5.68 9.55
C GLN A 153 14.91 -5.99 8.09
N GLY A 154 14.83 -4.94 7.22
CA GLY A 154 14.54 -5.07 5.80
C GLY A 154 13.04 -5.05 5.46
N ALA A 155 12.14 -4.77 6.40
CA ALA A 155 10.72 -4.62 6.10
C ALA A 155 10.45 -3.33 5.32
N SER A 156 9.89 -3.45 4.12
CA SER A 156 9.60 -2.33 3.23
C SER A 156 8.33 -1.59 3.64
N PHE A 157 8.35 -0.27 3.52
CA PHE A 157 7.20 0.61 3.74
C PHE A 157 7.35 1.90 2.94
N GLY A 158 6.23 2.61 2.78
CA GLY A 158 6.19 3.95 2.22
C GLY A 158 5.83 4.99 3.28
N LEU A 159 6.26 6.22 3.04
CA LEU A 159 5.77 7.40 3.77
C LEU A 159 5.17 8.38 2.76
N VAL A 160 4.15 9.11 3.18
CA VAL A 160 3.52 10.16 2.40
C VAL A 160 3.30 11.39 3.27
N ALA A 161 3.58 12.56 2.71
CA ALA A 161 3.29 13.85 3.32
C ALA A 161 2.47 14.72 2.37
N PRO A 162 1.66 15.67 2.89
CA PRO A 162 0.98 16.65 2.06
C PRO A 162 1.98 17.48 1.24
N PRO A 163 1.51 18.22 0.21
CA PRO A 163 2.34 19.17 -0.50
C PRO A 163 3.04 20.12 0.47
N ALA A 164 4.29 20.51 0.15
CA ALA A 164 4.96 21.52 0.94
C ALA A 164 4.12 22.81 0.91
N THR A 165 3.75 23.29 2.09
CA THR A 165 3.16 24.63 2.23
C THR A 165 4.25 25.64 1.93
N GLY A 166 4.09 26.36 0.80
CA GLY A 166 4.98 27.46 0.41
C GLY A 166 4.96 28.61 1.40
#